data_782eefe841d4903e429dd8347ab3bdcf
#
_entry.id   782eefe841d4903e429dd8347ab3bdcf
#
_cell.length_a   1.000
_cell.length_b   1.000
_cell.length_c   1.000
_cell.angle_alpha   90.00
_cell.angle_beta   90.00
_cell.angle_gamma   90.00
#
_symmetry.space_group_name_H-M   'P 1'
#
loop_
_entity.id
_entity.type
_entity.pdbx_description
1 polymer ?
#
loop_
_entity_poly.entity_id
_entity_poly.type
_entity_poly.pdbx_seq_one_letter_code
_entity_poly.pdbx_strand_id
1 'polypeptide(L)'
;MNQISWTKKAIKQLLSIDQRYVKSIREKVNALNTFPDVKLDLKKMSGKDSQYRLRVGDYRVLFEVIDGEPRIINIQTVKRRTSTTY
;
A
#
# COMPACT_ATOMS: atom_id res chain seq x y z
N MET A 1 -5.14 -15.70 -6.53
CA MET A 1 -4.78 -14.68 -5.53
C MET A 1 -3.54 -13.96 -5.91
N ASN A 2 -3.49 -12.67 -5.63
CA ASN A 2 -2.28 -11.89 -5.91
C ASN A 2 -1.22 -12.18 -4.86
N GLN A 3 0.02 -12.00 -5.22
CA GLN A 3 1.12 -12.13 -4.29
C GLN A 3 1.50 -10.74 -3.78
N ILE A 4 1.64 -10.59 -2.47
CA ILE A 4 2.05 -9.31 -1.87
C ILE A 4 3.56 -9.34 -1.66
N SER A 5 4.25 -8.35 -2.18
CA SER A 5 5.69 -8.20 -2.02
C SER A 5 6.00 -6.84 -1.40
N TRP A 6 6.95 -6.79 -0.49
CA TRP A 6 7.35 -5.55 0.17
C TRP A 6 8.79 -5.20 -0.19
N THR A 7 9.03 -3.96 -0.59
CA THR A 7 10.41 -3.53 -0.80
C THR A 7 11.08 -3.32 0.57
N LYS A 8 12.40 -3.33 0.59
CA LYS A 8 13.15 -3.07 1.82
C LYS A 8 12.80 -1.69 2.39
N LYS A 9 12.64 -0.71 1.52
CA LYS A 9 12.28 0.64 1.92
C LYS A 9 10.92 0.63 2.61
N ALA A 10 9.93 -0.04 2.05
CA ALA A 10 8.59 -0.08 2.61
C ALA A 10 8.59 -0.80 3.97
N ILE A 11 9.33 -1.88 4.11
CA ILE A 11 9.45 -2.59 5.38
C ILE A 11 10.06 -1.69 6.45
N LYS A 12 11.14 -0.99 6.11
CA LYS A 12 11.78 -0.08 7.07
C LYS A 12 10.83 1.02 7.49
N GLN A 13 10.08 1.57 6.55
CA GLN A 13 9.11 2.62 6.85
C GLN A 13 8.00 2.08 7.75
N LEU A 14 7.49 0.89 7.49
CA LEU A 14 6.45 0.28 8.29
C LEU A 14 6.93 0.07 9.74
N LEU A 15 8.16 -0.39 9.90
CA LEU A 15 8.71 -0.66 11.23
C LEU A 15 9.04 0.62 12.00
N SER A 16 9.09 1.76 11.33
CA SER A 16 9.41 3.03 11.98
C SER A 16 8.19 3.79 12.45
N ILE A 17 6.98 3.37 12.12
CA ILE A 17 5.80 4.07 12.55
C ILE A 17 5.31 3.50 13.88
N ASP A 18 4.36 4.18 14.51
CA ASP A 18 3.79 3.75 15.77
C ASP A 18 3.17 2.35 15.61
N GLN A 19 3.51 1.44 16.51
CA GLN A 19 3.04 0.07 16.44
C GLN A 19 1.53 -0.06 16.43
N ARG A 20 0.82 0.89 16.98
CA ARG A 20 -0.64 0.87 16.97
C ARG A 20 -1.20 0.82 15.56
N TYR A 21 -0.46 1.39 14.58
CA TYR A 21 -0.94 1.45 13.22
C TYR A 21 -0.39 0.33 12.32
N VAL A 22 0.66 -0.33 12.75
CA VAL A 22 1.32 -1.36 11.93
C VAL A 22 0.36 -2.49 11.59
N LYS A 23 -0.38 -2.97 12.58
CA LYS A 23 -1.31 -4.08 12.38
C LYS A 23 -2.40 -3.70 11.37
N SER A 24 -2.97 -2.53 11.52
CA SER A 24 -4.02 -2.06 10.63
C SER A 24 -3.53 -1.93 9.19
N ILE A 25 -2.33 -1.37 9.01
CA ILE A 25 -1.73 -1.23 7.68
C ILE A 25 -1.48 -2.61 7.07
N ARG A 26 -0.92 -3.53 7.84
CA ARG A 26 -0.64 -4.88 7.34
C ARG A 26 -1.92 -5.61 6.94
N GLU A 27 -2.97 -5.47 7.72
CA GLU A 27 -4.25 -6.10 7.40
C GLU A 27 -4.84 -5.56 6.10
N LYS A 28 -4.78 -4.24 5.93
CA LYS A 28 -5.31 -3.62 4.71
C LYS A 28 -4.46 -3.98 3.49
N VAL A 29 -3.14 -4.03 3.66
CA VAL A 29 -2.26 -4.44 2.57
C VAL A 29 -2.52 -5.90 2.19
N ASN A 30 -2.68 -6.77 3.19
CA ASN A 30 -2.94 -8.18 2.90
C ASN A 30 -4.27 -8.38 2.17
N ALA A 31 -5.24 -7.51 2.39
CA ALA A 31 -6.51 -7.57 1.68
C ALA A 31 -6.35 -7.30 0.18
N LEU A 32 -5.22 -6.72 -0.25
CA LEU A 32 -4.94 -6.53 -1.68
C LEU A 32 -4.71 -7.85 -2.41
N ASN A 33 -4.68 -8.97 -1.70
CA ASN A 33 -4.55 -10.28 -2.35
C ASN A 33 -5.72 -10.56 -3.30
N THR A 34 -6.84 -9.86 -3.15
CA THR A 34 -7.99 -9.98 -4.04
C THR A 34 -8.15 -8.79 -4.97
N PHE A 35 -7.19 -7.83 -4.96
CA PHE A 35 -7.24 -6.69 -5.87
C PHE A 35 -7.42 -7.17 -7.31
N PRO A 36 -8.28 -6.56 -8.13
CA PRO A 36 -8.99 -5.31 -7.85
C PRO A 36 -10.35 -5.50 -7.15
N ASP A 37 -10.72 -6.72 -6.80
CA ASP A 37 -12.03 -6.98 -6.22
C ASP A 37 -11.95 -6.84 -4.69
N VAL A 38 -11.66 -5.66 -4.23
CA VAL A 38 -11.54 -5.40 -2.80
C VAL A 38 -12.09 -4.00 -2.51
N LYS A 39 -12.77 -3.85 -1.37
CA LYS A 39 -13.30 -2.57 -1.00
C LYS A 39 -12.35 -1.90 -0.03
N LEU A 40 -11.48 -1.09 -0.53
CA LEU A 40 -10.53 -0.32 0.25
C LEU A 40 -10.45 1.09 -0.33
N ASP A 41 -9.87 2.02 0.40
CA ASP A 41 -9.68 3.38 -0.08
C ASP A 41 -8.48 3.41 -1.03
N LEU A 42 -8.73 3.10 -2.28
CA LEU A 42 -7.71 2.99 -3.30
C LEU A 42 -7.85 4.07 -4.35
N LYS A 43 -6.74 4.57 -4.83
CA LYS A 43 -6.74 5.54 -5.91
C LYS A 43 -5.59 5.25 -6.85
N LYS A 44 -5.86 5.27 -8.16
CA LYS A 44 -4.83 5.12 -9.17
C LYS A 44 -4.05 6.41 -9.25
N MET A 45 -2.74 6.32 -9.30
CA MET A 45 -1.90 7.50 -9.37
C MET A 45 -1.88 8.08 -10.78
N SER A 46 -2.01 9.42 -10.87
CA SER A 46 -2.02 10.09 -12.15
C SER A 46 -0.74 9.90 -12.91
N GLY A 47 -0.83 9.64 -14.17
CA GLY A 47 0.34 9.54 -15.05
C GLY A 47 1.14 8.25 -14.93
N LYS A 48 0.68 7.30 -14.12
CA LYS A 48 1.37 6.04 -13.96
C LYS A 48 0.37 4.90 -13.94
N ASP A 49 0.35 4.12 -15.00
CA ASP A 49 -0.68 3.11 -15.20
C ASP A 49 -0.74 2.00 -14.17
N SER A 50 0.34 1.67 -13.53
CA SER A 50 0.38 0.56 -12.59
C SER A 50 0.60 1.00 -11.16
N GLN A 51 0.55 2.28 -10.87
CA GLN A 51 0.82 2.82 -9.54
C GLN A 51 -0.48 3.19 -8.84
N TYR A 52 -0.62 2.75 -7.59
CA TYR A 52 -1.82 2.97 -6.80
C TYR A 52 -1.47 3.45 -5.39
N ARG A 53 -2.44 4.09 -4.75
CA ARG A 53 -2.32 4.52 -3.37
C ARG A 53 -3.42 3.86 -2.55
N LEU A 54 -3.06 3.27 -1.43
CA LEU A 54 -4.00 2.77 -0.44
C LEU A 54 -3.93 3.69 0.77
N ARG A 55 -5.08 4.22 1.20
CA ARG A 55 -5.12 5.07 2.36
C ARG A 55 -5.57 4.25 3.55
N VAL A 56 -4.83 4.30 4.64
CA VAL A 56 -5.16 3.60 5.88
C VAL A 56 -5.03 4.63 7.01
N GLY A 57 -6.16 5.20 7.43
CA GLY A 57 -6.15 6.26 8.44
C GLY A 57 -5.30 7.45 8.00
N ASP A 58 -4.29 7.80 8.79
CA ASP A 58 -3.40 8.89 8.46
C ASP A 58 -2.19 8.46 7.63
N TYR A 59 -2.17 7.23 7.15
CA TYR A 59 -1.04 6.72 6.40
C TYR A 59 -1.42 6.44 4.95
N ARG A 60 -0.42 6.51 4.07
CA ARG A 60 -0.56 6.18 2.67
C ARG A 60 0.38 5.06 2.35
N VAL A 61 -0.09 4.08 1.65
CA VAL A 61 0.73 2.99 1.14
C VAL A 61 0.74 3.10 -0.38
N LEU A 62 1.91 3.24 -0.97
CA LEU A 62 2.04 3.30 -2.41
C LEU A 62 2.51 1.94 -2.92
N PHE A 63 1.86 1.44 -3.93
CA PHE A 63 2.20 0.14 -4.47
C PHE A 63 2.07 0.10 -5.99
N GLU A 64 2.78 -0.84 -6.57
CA GLU A 64 2.74 -1.08 -8.00
C GLU A 64 2.08 -2.41 -8.25
N VAL A 65 1.25 -2.49 -9.28
CA VAL A 65 0.63 -3.73 -9.69
C VAL A 65 1.39 -4.28 -10.88
N ILE A 66 1.96 -5.47 -10.73
CA ILE A 66 2.73 -6.12 -11.79
C ILE A 66 1.89 -7.28 -12.29
N ASP A 67 1.45 -7.21 -13.54
CA ASP A 67 0.62 -8.25 -14.11
C ASP A 67 1.40 -9.53 -14.31
N GLY A 68 0.74 -10.64 -14.20
CA GLY A 68 1.34 -11.96 -14.34
C GLY A 68 0.52 -13.00 -13.62
N GLU A 69 1.07 -14.19 -13.49
CA GLU A 69 0.41 -15.29 -12.77
C GLU A 69 1.41 -15.88 -11.79
N PRO A 70 1.33 -15.47 -10.54
CA PRO A 70 0.31 -14.55 -9.98
C PRO A 70 0.64 -13.09 -10.27
N ARG A 71 -0.38 -12.25 -10.20
CA ARG A 71 -0.19 -10.80 -10.22
C ARG A 71 0.51 -10.43 -8.92
N ILE A 72 1.46 -9.53 -9.00
CA ILE A 72 2.21 -9.10 -7.83
C ILE A 72 1.80 -7.69 -7.42
N ILE A 73 1.53 -7.52 -6.14
CA ILE A 73 1.29 -6.22 -5.53
C ILE A 73 2.57 -5.84 -4.80
N ASN A 74 3.34 -4.95 -5.37
CA ASN A 74 4.65 -4.58 -4.84
C ASN A 74 4.55 -3.31 -4.01
N ILE A 75 4.68 -3.44 -2.70
CA ILE A 75 4.54 -2.31 -1.77
C ILE A 75 5.85 -1.53 -1.74
N GLN A 76 5.78 -0.29 -2.17
CA GLN A 76 6.97 0.54 -2.38
C GLN A 76 7.21 1.56 -1.29
N THR A 77 6.17 2.13 -0.72
CA THR A 77 6.31 3.22 0.24
C THR A 77 5.18 3.18 1.26
N VAL A 78 5.52 3.40 2.52
CA VAL A 78 4.55 3.61 3.59
C VAL A 78 4.92 4.93 4.22
N LYS A 79 4.04 5.91 4.20
CA LYS A 79 4.34 7.20 4.82
C LYS A 79 3.10 7.81 5.43
N ARG A 80 3.33 8.63 6.43
CA ARG A 80 2.25 9.33 7.07
C ARG A 80 1.76 10.45 6.17
N ARG A 81 0.45 10.60 6.09
CA ARG A 81 -0.11 11.66 5.33
C ARG A 81 0.13 12.91 6.09
N THR A 82 0.82 13.87 5.50
CA THR A 82 1.07 15.07 6.19
C THR A 82 -0.06 15.97 5.94
N SER A 83 -0.58 16.44 6.91
CA SER A 83 -1.60 17.36 6.73
C SER A 83 -0.95 18.62 6.78
N THR A 84 -0.40 19.07 5.98
CA THR A 84 0.20 20.19 6.11
C THR A 84 -0.47 21.18 5.77
N THR A 85 -0.66 21.83 6.30
CA THR A 85 -1.20 22.81 6.09
C THR A 85 -0.41 23.80 6.26
N TYR A 86 -0.18 24.29 5.82
CA TYR A 86 0.39 25.49 6.02
C TYR A 86 0.38 26.06 4.92
#